data_df54730d7ff525ef3bef8d543ebafb26
#
_entry.id   df54730d7ff525ef3bef8d543ebafb26
#
_cell.length_a   1.000
_cell.length_b   1.000
_cell.length_c   1.000
_cell.angle_alpha   90.00
_cell.angle_beta   90.00
_cell.angle_gamma   90.00
#
_symmetry.space_group_name_H-M   'P 1'
#
loop_
_entity.id
_entity.type
_entity.pdbx_description
1 polymer ?
#
loop_
_entity_poly.entity_id
_entity_poly.type
_entity_poly.pdbx_seq_one_letter_code
_entity_poly.pdbx_strand_id
1 'polypeptide(L)'
;MSLHASRAILRHELRVMWTDPSTVIFVIVMPLIMVALMKELFATSLRAEGFTGANGSEFAVPAMAVGFAAFSVGYSGFSFFREHGWSTWDRLRATPASSVDIMVGKVLPTVGVTFVQLGLLFLLGGPLFGLDVTGSWMALVLLSAVLALALSAFGMLVTAVAKTMNQLNAIGSVGGMAMAMLGGAWVPVAMMPGWAQAVAPLLPTYWAMEGFRDVILEGGGLADVALPVLVMAGFGALYTAVAAMRFRFEDTKVYFG
;
A
#
# COMPACT_ATOMS: atom_id res chain seq x y z
N MET A 1 -3.57 -1.02 -27.00
CA MET A 1 -3.37 -0.03 -25.93
C MET A 1 -3.17 1.35 -26.53
N SER A 2 -4.06 2.28 -26.24
CA SER A 2 -3.90 3.68 -26.64
C SER A 2 -3.24 4.45 -25.48
N LEU A 3 -1.94 4.68 -25.54
CA LEU A 3 -1.19 5.45 -24.54
C LEU A 3 -1.83 6.82 -24.23
N HIS A 4 -2.52 7.40 -25.22
CA HIS A 4 -3.21 8.68 -25.06
C HIS A 4 -4.45 8.55 -24.14
N ALA A 5 -5.24 7.48 -24.26
CA ALA A 5 -6.40 7.26 -23.42
C ALA A 5 -6.01 6.99 -21.97
N SER A 6 -5.06 6.09 -21.73
CA SER A 6 -4.54 5.80 -20.38
C SER A 6 -3.96 7.07 -19.73
N ARG A 7 -3.21 7.89 -20.48
CA ARG A 7 -2.62 9.13 -19.97
C ARG A 7 -3.68 10.18 -19.61
N ALA A 8 -4.75 10.28 -20.40
CA ALA A 8 -5.85 11.21 -20.11
C ALA A 8 -6.58 10.83 -18.82
N ILE A 9 -6.89 9.53 -18.63
CA ILE A 9 -7.52 9.01 -17.43
C ILE A 9 -6.59 9.22 -16.21
N LEU A 10 -5.32 8.86 -16.33
CA LEU A 10 -4.31 9.07 -15.30
C LEU A 10 -4.24 10.54 -14.84
N ARG A 11 -4.17 11.48 -15.78
CA ARG A 11 -4.10 12.90 -15.46
C ARG A 11 -5.36 13.41 -14.75
N HIS A 12 -6.52 12.89 -15.13
CA HIS A 12 -7.79 13.23 -14.47
C HIS A 12 -7.81 12.73 -13.03
N GLU A 13 -7.49 11.45 -12.80
CA GLU A 13 -7.47 10.85 -11.46
C GLU A 13 -6.46 11.56 -10.53
N LEU A 14 -5.26 11.83 -11.02
CA LEU A 14 -4.26 12.59 -10.24
C LEU A 14 -4.76 13.98 -9.87
N ARG A 15 -5.43 14.69 -10.78
CA ARG A 15 -6.00 16.01 -10.48
C ARG A 15 -7.05 15.93 -9.37
N VAL A 16 -7.95 14.94 -9.43
CA VAL A 16 -8.98 14.73 -8.41
C VAL A 16 -8.35 14.44 -7.04
N MET A 17 -7.35 13.58 -6.99
CA MET A 17 -6.65 13.25 -5.73
C MET A 17 -5.94 14.46 -5.10
N TRP A 18 -5.31 15.30 -5.91
CA TRP A 18 -4.62 16.51 -5.42
C TRP A 18 -5.56 17.64 -4.96
N THR A 19 -6.82 17.62 -5.38
CA THR A 19 -7.82 18.62 -4.96
C THR A 19 -8.50 18.26 -3.65
N ASP A 20 -8.29 17.05 -3.13
CA ASP A 20 -8.87 16.60 -1.86
C ASP A 20 -7.83 16.65 -0.72
N PRO A 21 -7.89 17.67 0.17
CA PRO A 21 -6.94 17.81 1.27
C PRO A 21 -7.03 16.66 2.28
N SER A 22 -8.17 15.96 2.37
CA SER A 22 -8.35 14.83 3.28
C SER A 22 -7.39 13.69 2.95
N THR A 23 -7.12 13.47 1.68
CA THR A 23 -6.14 12.47 1.21
C THR A 23 -4.74 12.78 1.74
N VAL A 24 -4.29 14.04 1.64
CA VAL A 24 -2.96 14.45 2.12
C VAL A 24 -2.85 14.26 3.64
N ILE A 25 -3.88 14.68 4.38
CA ILE A 25 -3.92 14.54 5.84
C ILE A 25 -3.81 13.07 6.23
N PHE A 26 -4.63 12.20 5.63
CA PHE A 26 -4.68 10.80 6.00
C PHE A 26 -3.42 10.03 5.56
N VAL A 27 -2.90 10.32 4.38
CA VAL A 27 -1.81 9.56 3.76
C VAL A 27 -0.42 10.01 4.28
N ILE A 28 -0.27 11.27 4.68
CA ILE A 28 1.03 11.84 5.10
C ILE A 28 1.02 12.27 6.56
N VAL A 29 0.07 13.13 6.96
CA VAL A 29 0.10 13.75 8.28
C VAL A 29 -0.18 12.74 9.39
N MET A 30 -1.19 11.89 9.21
CA MET A 30 -1.54 10.89 10.22
C MET A 30 -0.42 9.87 10.49
N PRO A 31 0.24 9.26 9.48
CA PRO A 31 1.40 8.40 9.73
C PRO A 31 2.51 9.10 10.49
N LEU A 32 2.83 10.37 10.16
CA LEU A 32 3.87 11.14 10.87
C LEU A 32 3.52 11.38 12.33
N ILE A 33 2.25 11.72 12.63
CA ILE A 33 1.78 11.86 14.01
C ILE A 33 1.91 10.51 14.74
N MET A 34 1.53 9.39 14.10
CA MET A 34 1.64 8.06 14.69
C MET A 34 3.09 7.66 14.94
N VAL A 35 4.03 7.97 14.03
CA VAL A 35 5.46 7.79 14.29
C VAL A 35 5.89 8.56 15.53
N ALA A 36 5.52 9.84 15.65
CA ALA A 36 5.86 10.68 16.79
C ALA A 36 5.38 10.08 18.13
N LEU A 37 4.17 9.50 18.14
CA LEU A 37 3.58 8.90 19.34
C LEU A 37 4.15 7.51 19.66
N MET A 38 4.49 6.71 18.63
CA MET A 38 4.83 5.30 18.82
C MET A 38 6.34 5.02 18.89
N LYS A 39 7.21 5.95 18.42
CA LYS A 39 8.65 5.68 18.33
C LYS A 39 9.27 5.25 19.67
N GLU A 40 8.90 5.87 20.78
CA GLU A 40 9.45 5.54 22.10
C GLU A 40 9.03 4.12 22.56
N LEU A 41 7.83 3.69 22.21
CA LEU A 41 7.37 2.34 22.46
C LEU A 41 8.22 1.31 21.71
N PHE A 42 8.47 1.57 20.42
CA PHE A 42 9.29 0.70 19.58
C PHE A 42 10.78 0.76 19.93
N ALA A 43 11.29 1.89 20.45
CA ALA A 43 12.65 1.98 20.95
C ALA A 43 12.91 0.94 22.07
N THR A 44 11.94 0.77 22.97
CA THR A 44 12.05 -0.22 24.05
C THR A 44 12.09 -1.65 23.51
N SER A 45 11.26 -1.95 22.50
CA SER A 45 11.25 -3.27 21.84
C SER A 45 12.58 -3.56 21.13
N LEU A 46 13.09 -2.62 20.33
CA LEU A 46 14.34 -2.78 19.58
C LEU A 46 15.55 -2.96 20.51
N ARG A 47 15.59 -2.24 21.63
CA ARG A 47 16.65 -2.40 22.64
C ARG A 47 16.62 -3.79 23.29
N ALA A 48 15.44 -4.34 23.51
CA ALA A 48 15.28 -5.71 24.03
C ALA A 48 15.75 -6.77 23.01
N GLU A 49 15.67 -6.46 21.73
CA GLU A 49 16.19 -7.30 20.63
C GLU A 49 17.71 -7.14 20.40
N GLY A 50 18.39 -6.22 21.12
CA GLY A 50 19.84 -6.01 21.04
C GLY A 50 20.26 -4.77 20.21
N PHE A 51 19.34 -4.02 19.62
CA PHE A 51 19.61 -2.77 18.89
C PHE A 51 19.73 -1.58 19.86
N THR A 52 20.80 -1.53 20.65
CA THR A 52 20.96 -0.54 21.73
C THR A 52 21.05 0.90 21.25
N GLY A 53 21.48 1.13 20.01
CA GLY A 53 21.57 2.46 19.37
C GLY A 53 20.26 2.94 18.76
N ALA A 54 19.25 2.09 18.60
CA ALA A 54 18.00 2.44 17.95
C ALA A 54 17.16 3.38 18.84
N ASN A 55 16.57 4.38 18.18
CA ASN A 55 15.69 5.36 18.85
C ASN A 55 14.19 5.05 18.66
N GLY A 56 13.87 3.96 17.95
CA GLY A 56 12.53 3.47 17.66
C GLY A 56 11.96 3.94 16.32
N SER A 57 12.54 4.96 15.70
CA SER A 57 12.10 5.40 14.37
C SER A 57 12.41 4.36 13.30
N GLU A 58 13.43 3.54 13.49
CA GLU A 58 13.86 2.46 12.61
C GLU A 58 12.78 1.38 12.41
N PHE A 59 11.89 1.23 13.40
CA PHE A 59 10.70 0.39 13.28
C PHE A 59 9.43 1.23 13.02
N ALA A 60 9.25 2.36 13.74
CA ALA A 60 8.02 3.14 13.67
C ALA A 60 7.76 3.72 12.28
N VAL A 61 8.80 4.21 11.58
CA VAL A 61 8.63 4.80 10.24
C VAL A 61 8.16 3.76 9.23
N PRO A 62 8.85 2.64 8.99
CA PRO A 62 8.37 1.61 8.08
C PRO A 62 7.04 1.02 8.51
N ALA A 63 6.82 0.82 9.81
CA ALA A 63 5.57 0.29 10.35
C ALA A 63 4.36 1.17 10.00
N MET A 64 4.46 2.49 10.25
CA MET A 64 3.38 3.41 9.90
C MET A 64 3.26 3.58 8.37
N ALA A 65 4.37 3.58 7.65
CA ALA A 65 4.35 3.62 6.19
C ALA A 65 3.58 2.44 5.58
N VAL A 66 3.91 1.21 5.98
CA VAL A 66 3.22 -0.02 5.53
C VAL A 66 1.77 -0.06 6.03
N GLY A 67 1.54 0.29 7.30
CA GLY A 67 0.21 0.25 7.91
C GLY A 67 -0.79 1.16 7.19
N PHE A 68 -0.43 2.40 6.95
CA PHE A 68 -1.29 3.35 6.25
C PHE A 68 -1.39 3.06 4.74
N ALA A 69 -0.33 2.54 4.12
CA ALA A 69 -0.39 2.08 2.74
C ALA A 69 -1.39 0.91 2.57
N ALA A 70 -1.37 -0.05 3.47
CA ALA A 70 -2.30 -1.18 3.45
C ALA A 70 -3.75 -0.74 3.75
N PHE A 71 -3.95 0.20 4.68
CA PHE A 71 -5.27 0.75 4.97
C PHE A 71 -5.86 1.51 3.75
N SER A 72 -5.02 2.18 2.96
CA SER A 72 -5.45 2.93 1.77
C SER A 72 -5.89 2.06 0.58
N VAL A 73 -5.83 0.73 0.70
CA VAL A 73 -6.27 -0.23 -0.33
C VAL A 73 -7.73 0.02 -0.77
N GLY A 74 -8.61 0.40 0.15
CA GLY A 74 -10.00 0.75 -0.15
C GLY A 74 -10.16 1.88 -1.17
N TYR A 75 -9.22 2.82 -1.19
CA TYR A 75 -9.23 3.95 -2.14
C TYR A 75 -9.01 3.51 -3.59
N SER A 76 -8.33 2.40 -3.84
CA SER A 76 -8.10 1.89 -5.20
C SER A 76 -9.40 1.63 -5.97
N GLY A 77 -10.42 1.13 -5.28
CA GLY A 77 -11.72 0.84 -5.88
C GLY A 77 -12.67 2.03 -5.93
N PHE A 78 -12.42 3.05 -5.09
CA PHE A 78 -13.30 4.22 -5.01
C PHE A 78 -13.53 4.89 -6.36
N SER A 79 -12.48 5.03 -7.18
CA SER A 79 -12.58 5.64 -8.50
C SER A 79 -13.50 4.86 -9.46
N PHE A 80 -13.57 3.53 -9.34
CA PHE A 80 -14.47 2.70 -10.14
C PHE A 80 -15.92 2.85 -9.69
N PHE A 81 -16.18 2.81 -8.38
CA PHE A 81 -17.53 2.95 -7.83
C PHE A 81 -18.09 4.35 -8.06
N ARG A 82 -17.25 5.39 -7.99
CA ARG A 82 -17.62 6.78 -8.29
C ARG A 82 -18.17 6.94 -9.70
N GLU A 83 -17.55 6.31 -10.70
CA GLU A 83 -18.03 6.36 -12.08
C GLU A 83 -19.44 5.75 -12.22
N HIS A 84 -19.73 4.67 -11.47
CA HIS A 84 -21.07 4.09 -11.47
C HIS A 84 -22.07 4.99 -10.76
N GLY A 85 -21.69 5.60 -9.62
CA GLY A 85 -22.55 6.53 -8.88
C GLY A 85 -22.92 7.80 -9.65
N TRP A 86 -22.00 8.30 -10.46
CA TRP A 86 -22.21 9.51 -11.27
C TRP A 86 -22.71 9.22 -12.68
N SER A 87 -23.04 7.96 -12.99
CA SER A 87 -23.50 7.52 -14.32
C SER A 87 -22.54 7.89 -15.46
N THR A 88 -21.24 7.97 -15.14
CA THR A 88 -20.18 8.27 -16.12
C THR A 88 -19.52 7.02 -16.67
N TRP A 89 -19.80 5.86 -16.08
CA TRP A 89 -19.25 4.56 -16.50
C TRP A 89 -19.58 4.20 -17.94
N ASP A 90 -20.85 4.36 -18.34
CA ASP A 90 -21.28 4.06 -19.73
C ASP A 90 -20.65 5.01 -20.75
N ARG A 91 -20.42 6.27 -20.36
CA ARG A 91 -19.70 7.23 -21.18
C ARG A 91 -18.24 6.82 -21.37
N LEU A 92 -17.59 6.33 -20.31
CA LEU A 92 -16.22 5.83 -20.36
C LEU A 92 -16.13 4.59 -21.27
N ARG A 93 -17.09 3.68 -21.19
CA ARG A 93 -17.20 2.49 -22.06
C ARG A 93 -17.46 2.83 -23.53
N ALA A 94 -18.15 3.93 -23.80
CA ALA A 94 -18.42 4.41 -25.16
C ALA A 94 -17.18 5.05 -25.81
N THR A 95 -16.09 5.26 -25.07
CA THR A 95 -14.82 5.75 -25.63
C THR A 95 -14.06 4.64 -26.35
N PRO A 96 -13.13 4.97 -27.27
CA PRO A 96 -12.28 3.96 -27.92
C PRO A 96 -11.21 3.34 -26.98
N ALA A 97 -11.25 3.64 -25.69
CA ALA A 97 -10.33 3.08 -24.69
C ALA A 97 -10.64 1.59 -24.45
N SER A 98 -9.62 0.75 -24.46
CA SER A 98 -9.76 -0.65 -24.10
C SER A 98 -9.96 -0.81 -22.59
N SER A 99 -10.50 -1.97 -22.18
CA SER A 99 -10.63 -2.33 -20.77
C SER A 99 -9.31 -2.22 -20.00
N VAL A 100 -8.21 -2.58 -20.65
CA VAL A 100 -6.86 -2.49 -20.07
C VAL A 100 -6.44 -1.02 -19.92
N ASP A 101 -6.75 -0.15 -20.87
CA ASP A 101 -6.43 1.28 -20.78
C ASP A 101 -7.15 1.93 -19.59
N ILE A 102 -8.41 1.55 -19.36
CA ILE A 102 -9.22 2.04 -18.24
C ILE A 102 -8.64 1.52 -16.90
N MET A 103 -8.32 0.22 -16.82
CA MET A 103 -7.75 -0.37 -15.61
C MET A 103 -6.40 0.27 -15.25
N VAL A 104 -5.48 0.33 -16.21
CA VAL A 104 -4.15 0.94 -15.99
C VAL A 104 -4.29 2.41 -15.59
N GLY A 105 -5.16 3.17 -16.28
CA GLY A 105 -5.39 4.59 -15.98
C GLY A 105 -5.96 4.85 -14.59
N LYS A 106 -6.69 3.89 -14.00
CA LYS A 106 -7.27 4.01 -12.65
C LYS A 106 -6.40 3.40 -11.54
N VAL A 107 -5.62 2.38 -11.83
CA VAL A 107 -4.74 1.74 -10.82
C VAL A 107 -3.42 2.47 -10.67
N LEU A 108 -2.83 2.95 -11.77
CA LEU A 108 -1.53 3.62 -11.74
C LEU A 108 -1.46 4.86 -10.81
N PRO A 109 -2.50 5.73 -10.71
CA PRO A 109 -2.53 6.80 -9.72
C PRO A 109 -2.39 6.30 -8.29
N THR A 110 -3.07 5.21 -7.93
CA THR A 110 -3.00 4.62 -6.58
C THR A 110 -1.61 4.08 -6.28
N VAL A 111 -0.99 3.38 -7.24
CA VAL A 111 0.42 2.96 -7.13
C VAL A 111 1.32 4.17 -6.89
N GLY A 112 1.16 5.24 -7.68
CA GLY A 112 1.94 6.46 -7.55
C GLY A 112 1.78 7.13 -6.20
N VAL A 113 0.56 7.27 -5.70
CA VAL A 113 0.29 7.89 -4.39
C VAL A 113 0.86 7.04 -3.26
N THR A 114 0.66 5.73 -3.29
CA THR A 114 1.23 4.81 -2.28
C THR A 114 2.75 4.85 -2.29
N PHE A 115 3.37 4.85 -3.48
CA PHE A 115 4.82 4.94 -3.60
C PHE A 115 5.36 6.28 -3.08
N VAL A 116 4.71 7.40 -3.43
CA VAL A 116 5.07 8.74 -2.93
C VAL A 116 4.89 8.82 -1.41
N GLN A 117 3.81 8.27 -0.87
CA GLN A 117 3.58 8.17 0.57
C GLN A 117 4.75 7.47 1.28
N LEU A 118 5.10 6.27 0.84
CA LEU A 118 6.22 5.49 1.40
C LEU A 118 7.52 6.30 1.32
N GLY A 119 7.82 6.85 0.13
CA GLY A 119 9.02 7.66 -0.08
C GLY A 119 9.09 8.90 0.81
N LEU A 120 7.99 9.64 0.97
CA LEU A 120 7.92 10.81 1.83
C LEU A 120 8.14 10.47 3.30
N LEU A 121 7.56 9.35 3.79
CA LEU A 121 7.75 8.92 5.17
C LEU A 121 9.19 8.55 5.45
N PHE A 122 9.88 7.85 4.54
CA PHE A 122 11.30 7.56 4.69
C PHE A 122 12.17 8.82 4.59
N LEU A 123 11.89 9.73 3.65
CA LEU A 123 12.64 10.98 3.49
C LEU A 123 12.47 11.93 4.70
N LEU A 124 11.26 12.02 5.25
CA LEU A 124 10.96 12.85 6.41
C LEU A 124 11.36 12.17 7.73
N GLY A 125 11.51 10.85 7.74
CA GLY A 125 11.88 10.06 8.90
C GLY A 125 13.20 10.47 9.52
N GLY A 126 14.21 10.73 8.70
CA GLY A 126 15.53 11.23 9.16
C GLY A 126 15.41 12.58 9.88
N PRO A 127 15.02 13.67 9.19
CA PRO A 127 15.00 15.00 9.77
C PRO A 127 13.99 15.20 10.89
N LEU A 128 12.86 14.48 10.92
CA LEU A 128 11.82 14.64 11.92
C LEU A 128 11.99 13.73 13.13
N PHE A 129 12.47 12.50 12.93
CA PHE A 129 12.46 11.46 13.97
C PHE A 129 13.83 10.84 14.23
N GLY A 130 14.86 11.23 13.47
CA GLY A 130 16.20 10.68 13.60
C GLY A 130 16.31 9.25 13.08
N LEU A 131 15.53 8.90 12.04
CA LEU A 131 15.67 7.63 11.35
C LEU A 131 17.07 7.54 10.73
N ASP A 132 17.81 6.52 11.12
CA ASP A 132 19.10 6.18 10.51
C ASP A 132 18.93 4.94 9.62
N VAL A 133 19.23 5.12 8.35
CA VAL A 133 19.19 4.03 7.35
C VAL A 133 20.61 3.56 7.13
N THR A 134 20.97 2.44 7.73
CA THR A 134 22.32 1.90 7.66
C THR A 134 22.65 1.23 6.32
N GLY A 135 21.62 0.79 5.60
CA GLY A 135 21.74 0.08 4.33
C GLY A 135 21.45 0.91 3.08
N SER A 136 21.06 0.25 2.01
CA SER A 136 20.89 0.82 0.68
C SER A 136 19.55 1.54 0.49
N TRP A 137 19.60 2.86 0.22
CA TRP A 137 18.41 3.63 -0.18
C TRP A 137 17.75 3.08 -1.47
N MET A 138 18.53 2.51 -2.38
CA MET A 138 18.00 1.89 -3.59
C MET A 138 17.15 0.65 -3.24
N ALA A 139 17.54 -0.12 -2.24
CA ALA A 139 16.76 -1.26 -1.74
C ALA A 139 15.43 -0.79 -1.11
N LEU A 140 15.44 0.31 -0.33
CA LEU A 140 14.21 0.93 0.20
C LEU A 140 13.26 1.37 -0.92
N VAL A 141 13.79 2.00 -1.96
CA VAL A 141 13.00 2.44 -3.13
C VAL A 141 12.39 1.24 -3.84
N LEU A 142 13.16 0.17 -4.06
CA LEU A 142 12.69 -1.05 -4.71
C LEU A 142 11.59 -1.74 -3.89
N LEU A 143 11.79 -1.93 -2.58
CA LEU A 143 10.79 -2.48 -1.67
C LEU A 143 9.51 -1.65 -1.68
N SER A 144 9.64 -0.32 -1.60
CA SER A 144 8.49 0.60 -1.62
C SER A 144 7.71 0.51 -2.94
N ALA A 145 8.40 0.42 -4.07
CA ALA A 145 7.77 0.29 -5.38
C ALA A 145 7.00 -1.02 -5.52
N VAL A 146 7.61 -2.14 -5.11
CA VAL A 146 6.99 -3.47 -5.22
C VAL A 146 5.83 -3.61 -4.23
N LEU A 147 5.95 -3.07 -3.02
CA LEU A 147 4.85 -3.03 -2.05
C LEU A 147 3.67 -2.21 -2.59
N ALA A 148 3.93 -1.01 -3.15
CA ALA A 148 2.88 -0.18 -3.75
C ALA A 148 2.14 -0.91 -4.88
N LEU A 149 2.86 -1.65 -5.72
CA LEU A 149 2.27 -2.49 -6.76
C LEU A 149 1.43 -3.62 -6.16
N ALA A 150 1.93 -4.36 -5.17
CA ALA A 150 1.23 -5.48 -4.54
C ALA A 150 -0.06 -5.03 -3.83
N LEU A 151 -0.01 -3.92 -3.07
CA LEU A 151 -1.18 -3.37 -2.38
C LEU A 151 -2.22 -2.81 -3.37
N SER A 152 -1.79 -2.15 -4.44
CA SER A 152 -2.71 -1.67 -5.49
C SER A 152 -3.36 -2.83 -6.25
N ALA A 153 -2.62 -3.91 -6.50
CA ALA A 153 -3.17 -5.13 -7.07
C ALA A 153 -4.20 -5.80 -6.14
N PHE A 154 -3.96 -5.80 -4.83
CA PHE A 154 -4.94 -6.25 -3.85
C PHE A 154 -6.19 -5.36 -3.86
N GLY A 155 -6.04 -4.02 -3.91
CA GLY A 155 -7.15 -3.10 -4.05
C GLY A 155 -7.99 -3.34 -5.31
N MET A 156 -7.34 -3.66 -6.42
CA MET A 156 -8.01 -4.06 -7.66
C MET A 156 -8.78 -5.38 -7.50
N LEU A 157 -8.20 -6.37 -6.81
CA LEU A 157 -8.87 -7.62 -6.48
C LEU A 157 -10.13 -7.37 -5.63
N VAL A 158 -10.03 -6.55 -4.59
CA VAL A 158 -11.18 -6.17 -3.74
C VAL A 158 -12.25 -5.48 -4.60
N THR A 159 -11.85 -4.57 -5.50
CA THR A 159 -12.77 -3.90 -6.44
C THR A 159 -13.47 -4.90 -7.37
N ALA A 160 -12.78 -5.91 -7.83
CA ALA A 160 -13.35 -6.94 -8.70
C ALA A 160 -14.42 -7.78 -7.99
N VAL A 161 -14.22 -8.07 -6.70
CA VAL A 161 -15.12 -8.90 -5.88
C VAL A 161 -16.28 -8.10 -5.29
N ALA A 162 -16.04 -6.87 -4.85
CA ALA A 162 -17.04 -6.03 -4.21
C ALA A 162 -18.15 -5.61 -5.20
N LYS A 163 -19.40 -5.72 -4.76
CA LYS A 163 -20.59 -5.31 -5.53
C LYS A 163 -21.12 -3.95 -5.11
N THR A 164 -20.90 -3.56 -3.86
CA THR A 164 -21.34 -2.28 -3.30
C THR A 164 -20.17 -1.50 -2.73
N MET A 165 -20.34 -0.16 -2.61
CA MET A 165 -19.35 0.71 -1.97
C MET A 165 -19.07 0.32 -0.53
N ASN A 166 -20.11 -0.12 0.21
CA ASN A 166 -19.97 -0.59 1.59
C ASN A 166 -19.10 -1.86 1.67
N GLN A 167 -19.28 -2.81 0.74
CA GLN A 167 -18.42 -4.00 0.66
C GLN A 167 -16.98 -3.63 0.30
N LEU A 168 -16.77 -2.71 -0.65
CA LEU A 168 -15.44 -2.23 -0.99
C LEU A 168 -14.73 -1.65 0.24
N ASN A 169 -15.39 -0.75 0.97
CA ASN A 169 -14.83 -0.13 2.16
C ASN A 169 -14.58 -1.16 3.27
N ALA A 170 -15.52 -2.05 3.54
CA ALA A 170 -15.36 -3.07 4.57
C ALA A 170 -14.20 -4.03 4.25
N ILE A 171 -14.16 -4.61 3.05
CA ILE A 171 -13.11 -5.57 2.67
C ILE A 171 -11.77 -4.84 2.51
N GLY A 172 -11.75 -3.67 1.90
CA GLY A 172 -10.52 -2.89 1.68
C GLY A 172 -9.91 -2.40 2.98
N SER A 173 -10.70 -1.73 3.83
CA SER A 173 -10.19 -1.15 5.08
C SER A 173 -9.90 -2.23 6.13
N VAL A 174 -10.85 -3.14 6.38
CA VAL A 174 -10.65 -4.22 7.38
C VAL A 174 -9.59 -5.21 6.89
N GLY A 175 -9.63 -5.59 5.62
CA GLY A 175 -8.62 -6.47 5.02
C GLY A 175 -7.23 -5.85 4.99
N GLY A 176 -7.12 -4.58 4.62
CA GLY A 176 -5.87 -3.82 4.66
C GLY A 176 -5.33 -3.68 6.08
N MET A 177 -6.18 -3.35 7.05
CA MET A 177 -5.81 -3.26 8.46
C MET A 177 -5.35 -4.62 9.02
N ALA A 178 -6.09 -5.69 8.73
CA ALA A 178 -5.72 -7.04 9.16
C ALA A 178 -4.37 -7.46 8.54
N MET A 179 -4.16 -7.13 7.26
CA MET A 179 -2.91 -7.39 6.55
C MET A 179 -1.73 -6.61 7.18
N ALA A 180 -1.93 -5.34 7.56
CA ALA A 180 -0.92 -4.55 8.24
C ALA A 180 -0.62 -5.08 9.65
N MET A 181 -1.66 -5.41 10.42
CA MET A 181 -1.50 -5.95 11.78
C MET A 181 -0.77 -7.29 11.76
N LEU A 182 -1.28 -8.28 11.03
CA LEU A 182 -0.71 -9.63 10.98
C LEU A 182 0.64 -9.66 10.25
N GLY A 183 0.89 -8.71 9.34
CA GLY A 183 2.17 -8.56 8.65
C GLY A 183 3.25 -7.85 9.47
N GLY A 184 2.98 -7.50 10.73
CA GLY A 184 4.01 -6.97 11.63
C GLY A 184 4.15 -5.45 11.65
N ALA A 185 3.31 -4.70 10.92
CA ALA A 185 3.43 -3.25 10.90
C ALA A 185 2.93 -2.57 12.18
N TRP A 186 1.95 -3.15 12.88
CA TRP A 186 1.42 -2.56 14.12
C TRP A 186 2.00 -3.21 15.38
N VAL A 187 2.30 -4.49 15.31
CA VAL A 187 2.93 -5.25 16.39
C VAL A 187 4.02 -6.12 15.76
N PRO A 188 5.26 -6.10 16.27
CA PRO A 188 6.31 -7.00 15.81
C PRO A 188 5.85 -8.46 15.81
N VAL A 189 6.10 -9.19 14.73
CA VAL A 189 5.61 -10.57 14.56
C VAL A 189 6.10 -11.48 15.69
N ALA A 190 7.32 -11.27 16.17
CA ALA A 190 7.88 -12.03 17.31
C ALA A 190 7.06 -11.92 18.60
N MET A 191 6.29 -10.86 18.79
CA MET A 191 5.42 -10.63 19.95
C MET A 191 4.02 -11.21 19.79
N MET A 192 3.67 -11.73 18.60
CA MET A 192 2.34 -12.26 18.31
C MET A 192 2.17 -13.70 18.81
N PRO A 193 0.93 -14.17 19.01
CA PRO A 193 0.64 -15.58 19.23
C PRO A 193 1.13 -16.46 18.07
N GLY A 194 1.50 -17.72 18.34
CA GLY A 194 2.08 -18.63 17.35
C GLY A 194 1.25 -18.81 16.05
N TRP A 195 -0.09 -18.80 16.17
CA TRP A 195 -0.95 -18.87 15.00
C TRP A 195 -0.79 -17.63 14.07
N ALA A 196 -0.62 -16.43 14.66
CA ALA A 196 -0.44 -15.20 13.90
C ALA A 196 0.95 -15.17 13.23
N GLN A 197 1.98 -15.63 13.94
CA GLN A 197 3.32 -15.81 13.38
C GLN A 197 3.31 -16.76 12.17
N ALA A 198 2.53 -17.85 12.22
CA ALA A 198 2.40 -18.80 11.11
C ALA A 198 1.66 -18.20 9.89
N VAL A 199 0.72 -17.26 10.11
CA VAL A 199 -0.04 -16.60 9.05
C VAL A 199 0.72 -15.41 8.44
N ALA A 200 1.56 -14.72 9.19
CA ALA A 200 2.26 -13.52 8.75
C ALA A 200 2.98 -13.69 7.38
N PRO A 201 3.75 -14.76 7.12
CA PRO A 201 4.44 -14.94 5.83
C PRO A 201 3.51 -15.10 4.61
N LEU A 202 2.22 -15.30 4.83
CA LEU A 202 1.20 -15.36 3.78
C LEU A 202 0.71 -13.97 3.34
N LEU A 203 1.32 -12.89 3.86
CA LEU A 203 0.92 -11.52 3.62
C LEU A 203 2.09 -10.72 3.03
N PRO A 204 1.84 -9.87 2.00
CA PRO A 204 2.89 -9.05 1.41
C PRO A 204 3.48 -8.01 2.37
N THR A 205 2.68 -7.56 3.35
CA THR A 205 3.11 -6.60 4.37
C THR A 205 4.17 -7.17 5.32
N TYR A 206 4.14 -8.47 5.60
CA TYR A 206 5.20 -9.16 6.35
C TYR A 206 6.55 -9.04 5.63
N TRP A 207 6.58 -9.40 4.36
CA TRP A 207 7.80 -9.34 3.56
C TRP A 207 8.31 -7.91 3.35
N ALA A 208 7.41 -6.93 3.31
CA ALA A 208 7.80 -5.53 3.32
C ALA A 208 8.49 -5.13 4.62
N MET A 209 7.91 -5.51 5.78
CA MET A 209 8.50 -5.22 7.10
C MET A 209 9.85 -5.90 7.29
N GLU A 210 9.99 -7.17 6.91
CA GLU A 210 11.28 -7.89 6.94
C GLU A 210 12.32 -7.17 6.06
N GLY A 211 11.99 -6.88 4.78
CA GLY A 211 12.93 -6.20 3.90
C GLY A 211 13.31 -4.79 4.38
N PHE A 212 12.38 -4.03 4.95
CA PHE A 212 12.69 -2.73 5.53
C PHE A 212 13.58 -2.87 6.77
N ARG A 213 13.35 -3.89 7.62
CA ARG A 213 14.19 -4.20 8.77
C ARG A 213 15.61 -4.52 8.34
N ASP A 214 15.79 -5.42 7.36
CA ASP A 214 17.10 -5.79 6.82
C ASP A 214 17.88 -4.56 6.36
N VAL A 215 17.23 -3.66 5.62
CA VAL A 215 17.89 -2.47 5.10
C VAL A 215 18.18 -1.43 6.19
N ILE A 216 17.22 -1.17 7.07
CA ILE A 216 17.32 -0.06 8.03
C ILE A 216 18.22 -0.44 9.22
N LEU A 217 18.04 -1.64 9.79
CA LEU A 217 18.72 -2.05 11.00
C LEU A 217 19.98 -2.91 10.75
N GLU A 218 19.96 -3.72 9.70
CA GLU A 218 21.03 -4.72 9.44
C GLU A 218 21.96 -4.29 8.31
N GLY A 219 21.74 -3.12 7.68
CA GLY A 219 22.61 -2.57 6.65
C GLY A 219 22.48 -3.26 5.29
N GLY A 220 21.35 -3.95 5.05
CA GLY A 220 21.12 -4.74 3.84
C GLY A 220 21.15 -3.94 2.56
N GLY A 221 21.62 -4.59 1.48
CA GLY A 221 21.66 -4.07 0.12
C GLY A 221 20.58 -4.69 -0.78
N LEU A 222 20.72 -4.50 -2.09
CA LEU A 222 19.78 -5.02 -3.08
C LEU A 222 19.69 -6.55 -3.11
N ALA A 223 20.78 -7.24 -2.81
CA ALA A 223 20.81 -8.70 -2.81
C ALA A 223 20.03 -9.28 -1.62
N ASP A 224 20.12 -8.63 -0.46
CA ASP A 224 19.50 -9.09 0.77
C ASP A 224 17.97 -8.99 0.70
N VAL A 225 17.44 -7.98 -0.01
CA VAL A 225 16.01 -7.79 -0.19
C VAL A 225 15.41 -8.58 -1.37
N ALA A 226 16.20 -9.40 -2.06
CA ALA A 226 15.73 -10.13 -3.24
C ALA A 226 14.55 -11.05 -2.93
N LEU A 227 14.60 -11.78 -1.81
CA LEU A 227 13.50 -12.66 -1.41
C LEU A 227 12.22 -11.89 -1.06
N PRO A 228 12.23 -10.88 -0.17
CA PRO A 228 11.07 -10.02 0.05
C PRO A 228 10.46 -9.45 -1.23
N VAL A 229 11.30 -8.92 -2.12
CA VAL A 229 10.86 -8.35 -3.41
C VAL A 229 10.18 -9.39 -4.29
N LEU A 230 10.78 -10.58 -4.46
CA LEU A 230 10.21 -11.65 -5.28
C LEU A 230 8.88 -12.15 -4.73
N VAL A 231 8.77 -12.32 -3.42
CA VAL A 231 7.52 -12.79 -2.79
C VAL A 231 6.42 -11.74 -2.93
N MET A 232 6.72 -10.46 -2.65
CA MET A 232 5.75 -9.38 -2.84
C MET A 232 5.32 -9.24 -4.30
N ALA A 233 6.25 -9.37 -5.26
CA ALA A 233 5.92 -9.38 -6.68
C ALA A 233 5.02 -10.57 -7.05
N GLY A 234 5.26 -11.74 -6.45
CA GLY A 234 4.40 -12.93 -6.58
C GLY A 234 2.98 -12.67 -6.10
N PHE A 235 2.80 -12.03 -4.92
CA PHE A 235 1.48 -11.61 -4.43
C PHE A 235 0.83 -10.61 -5.39
N GLY A 236 1.55 -9.61 -5.87
CA GLY A 236 1.05 -8.64 -6.85
C GLY A 236 0.57 -9.32 -8.14
N ALA A 237 1.35 -10.26 -8.67
CA ALA A 237 0.98 -11.04 -9.84
C ALA A 237 -0.27 -11.91 -9.59
N LEU A 238 -0.34 -12.60 -8.44
CA LEU A 238 -1.48 -13.41 -8.04
C LEU A 238 -2.76 -12.57 -7.93
N TYR A 239 -2.71 -11.45 -7.21
CA TYR A 239 -3.85 -10.55 -7.04
C TYR A 239 -4.32 -9.98 -8.37
N THR A 240 -3.38 -9.58 -9.24
CA THR A 240 -3.70 -9.10 -10.59
C THR A 240 -4.35 -10.18 -11.45
N ALA A 241 -3.83 -11.41 -11.42
CA ALA A 241 -4.40 -12.53 -12.17
C ALA A 241 -5.82 -12.85 -11.71
N VAL A 242 -6.05 -12.94 -10.39
CA VAL A 242 -7.39 -13.21 -9.84
C VAL A 242 -8.34 -12.04 -10.11
N ALA A 243 -7.88 -10.80 -9.99
CA ALA A 243 -8.67 -9.62 -10.35
C ALA A 243 -9.09 -9.66 -11.82
N ALA A 244 -8.16 -9.95 -12.74
CA ALA A 244 -8.44 -10.04 -14.18
C ALA A 244 -9.47 -11.13 -14.52
N MET A 245 -9.44 -12.27 -13.82
CA MET A 245 -10.43 -13.35 -14.01
C MET A 245 -11.81 -13.00 -13.46
N ARG A 246 -11.88 -12.17 -12.43
CA ARG A 246 -13.13 -11.82 -11.73
C ARG A 246 -13.75 -10.51 -12.20
N PHE A 247 -12.96 -9.60 -12.76
CA PHE A 247 -13.44 -8.30 -13.19
C PHE A 247 -14.23 -8.43 -14.49
N ARG A 248 -15.53 -8.13 -14.44
CA ARG A 248 -16.41 -8.05 -15.60
C ARG A 248 -16.82 -6.59 -15.81
N PHE A 249 -16.53 -6.06 -17.00
CA PHE A 249 -16.89 -4.68 -17.36
C PHE A 249 -18.41 -4.45 -17.46
N GLU A 250 -19.18 -5.54 -17.55
CA GLU A 250 -20.65 -5.53 -17.64
C GLU A 250 -21.31 -5.44 -16.25
N ASP A 251 -20.57 -5.76 -15.18
CA ASP A 251 -21.11 -5.76 -13.82
C ASP A 251 -21.46 -4.34 -13.38
N THR A 252 -22.72 -4.14 -13.01
CA THR A 252 -23.19 -2.89 -12.40
C THR A 252 -22.74 -2.83 -10.94
N LYS A 253 -21.95 -1.83 -10.60
CA LYS A 253 -21.53 -1.55 -9.22
C LYS A 253 -22.51 -0.57 -8.58
N VAL A 254 -22.95 -0.84 -7.34
CA VAL A 254 -23.88 0.03 -6.62
C VAL A 254 -23.10 0.98 -5.72
N TYR A 255 -23.18 2.29 -6.01
CA TYR A 255 -22.51 3.33 -5.23
C TYR A 255 -23.32 3.71 -3.99
N PHE A 256 -24.65 3.92 -4.16
CA PHE A 256 -25.59 4.20 -3.08
C PHE A 256 -26.35 2.92 -2.75
N GLY A 257 -26.07 2.32 -1.57
CA GLY A 257 -26.72 1.11 -1.11
C GLY A 257 -26.42 0.84 0.37
#